data_6d8f77b58db2077c03c6ab588420c9a5
#
_entry.id   6d8f77b58db2077c03c6ab588420c9a5
#
_cell.length_a   1.000
_cell.length_b   1.000
_cell.length_c   1.000
_cell.angle_alpha   90.00
_cell.angle_beta   90.00
_cell.angle_gamma   90.00
#
_symmetry.space_group_name_H-M   'P 1'
#
loop_
_entity.id
_entity.type
_entity.pdbx_description
1 polymer ?
#
loop_
_entity_poly.entity_id
_entity_poly.type
_entity_poly.pdbx_seq_one_letter_code
_entity_poly.pdbx_strand_id
1 'polypeptide(L)'
;GERRWRAAKLAGVTDVPVLIREYDKQQTMEIALIENVQRADLNPIEEAQAFQQLIQEFHLTQEEIANRVSKNRATITNSMRLLKLDIRVQDMLAEGKISSGHARALLGLEEGERQYQVAAKII
;
A
#
# COMPACT_ATOMS: atom_id res chain seq x y z
N GLY A 1 16.94 -7.30 8.64
CA GLY A 1 17.22 -6.23 9.56
C GLY A 1 18.72 -6.09 9.86
N GLU A 2 19.10 -4.94 10.30
CA GLU A 2 20.50 -4.63 10.63
C GLU A 2 21.08 -5.56 11.69
N ARG A 3 20.29 -5.95 12.67
CA ARG A 3 20.73 -6.86 13.73
C ARG A 3 21.03 -8.26 13.20
N ARG A 4 20.24 -8.75 12.27
CA ARG A 4 20.48 -10.06 11.63
C ARG A 4 21.72 -10.02 10.76
N TRP A 5 21.93 -8.92 10.06
CA TRP A 5 23.11 -8.73 9.22
C TRP A 5 24.38 -8.69 10.06
N ARG A 6 24.36 -7.98 11.19
CA ARG A 6 25.49 -7.92 12.11
C ARG A 6 25.78 -9.28 12.74
N ALA A 7 24.75 -10.02 13.13
CA ALA A 7 24.91 -11.36 13.68
C ALA A 7 25.54 -12.31 12.68
N ALA A 8 25.11 -12.28 11.41
CA ALA A 8 25.70 -13.08 10.35
C ALA A 8 27.17 -12.71 10.10
N LYS A 9 27.50 -11.44 10.16
CA LYS A 9 28.85 -10.94 9.97
C LYS A 9 29.76 -11.33 11.12
N LEU A 10 29.27 -11.27 12.36
CA LEU A 10 30.02 -11.68 13.55
C LEU A 10 30.19 -13.18 13.66
N ALA A 11 29.31 -13.95 13.06
CA ALA A 11 29.42 -15.41 13.02
C ALA A 11 30.45 -15.91 12.00
N GLY A 12 31.15 -15.03 11.32
CA GLY A 12 32.18 -15.41 10.36
C GLY A 12 31.68 -16.01 9.08
N VAL A 13 30.41 -15.76 8.73
CA VAL A 13 29.77 -16.26 7.51
C VAL A 13 30.16 -15.41 6.31
N THR A 14 31.39 -14.92 6.30
CA THR A 14 31.91 -14.07 5.22
C THR A 14 32.21 -14.81 3.94
N ASP A 15 32.31 -16.13 4.01
CA ASP A 15 32.63 -16.98 2.86
C ASP A 15 31.37 -17.61 2.21
N VAL A 16 30.21 -17.33 2.75
CA VAL A 16 28.98 -17.73 2.07
C VAL A 16 28.82 -16.83 0.87
N PRO A 17 28.90 -17.34 -0.36
CA PRO A 17 28.60 -16.52 -1.51
C PRO A 17 27.18 -16.05 -1.35
N VAL A 18 27.02 -14.79 -0.99
CA VAL A 18 25.72 -14.15 -0.95
C VAL A 18 25.30 -13.92 -2.40
N LEU A 19 24.98 -15.02 -3.08
CA LEU A 19 24.22 -14.94 -4.29
C LEU A 19 22.81 -14.52 -3.86
N ILE A 20 22.66 -13.22 -3.66
CA ILE A 20 21.33 -12.64 -3.54
C ILE A 20 20.71 -12.82 -4.91
N ARG A 21 19.98 -13.90 -5.08
CA ARG A 21 19.17 -14.10 -6.27
C ARG A 21 18.17 -12.96 -6.32
N GLU A 22 17.84 -12.53 -7.52
CA GLU A 22 16.91 -11.43 -7.71
C GLU A 22 15.57 -11.65 -7.01
N TYR A 23 15.10 -12.91 -6.96
CA TYR A 23 13.87 -13.23 -6.27
C TYR A 23 13.99 -13.05 -4.74
N ASP A 24 15.17 -13.22 -4.15
CA ASP A 24 15.40 -12.97 -2.73
C ASP A 24 15.32 -11.49 -2.40
N LYS A 25 15.80 -10.63 -3.29
CA LYS A 25 15.63 -9.18 -3.18
C LYS A 25 14.15 -8.81 -3.25
N GLN A 26 13.40 -9.40 -4.18
CA GLN A 26 11.97 -9.17 -4.31
C GLN A 26 11.22 -9.59 -3.06
N GLN A 27 11.54 -10.76 -2.50
CA GLN A 27 10.92 -11.22 -1.27
C GLN A 27 11.21 -10.28 -0.09
N THR A 28 12.43 -9.81 0.01
CA THR A 28 12.82 -8.87 1.07
C THR A 28 12.07 -7.55 0.92
N MET A 29 11.95 -7.03 -0.30
CA MET A 29 11.22 -5.80 -0.59
C MET A 29 9.72 -5.98 -0.34
N GLU A 30 9.17 -7.14 -0.71
CA GLU A 30 7.78 -7.47 -0.46
C GLU A 30 7.46 -7.47 1.03
N ILE A 31 8.30 -8.12 1.84
CA ILE A 31 8.14 -8.17 3.29
C ILE A 31 8.22 -6.75 3.87
N ALA A 32 9.19 -5.96 3.43
CA ALA A 32 9.36 -4.60 3.89
C ALA A 32 8.15 -3.73 3.55
N LEU A 33 7.58 -3.90 2.36
CA LEU A 33 6.39 -3.16 1.95
C LEU A 33 5.17 -3.56 2.76
N ILE A 34 5.00 -4.85 3.03
CA ILE A 34 3.91 -5.35 3.88
C ILE A 34 4.03 -4.80 5.29
N GLU A 35 5.23 -4.78 5.87
CA GLU A 35 5.46 -4.19 7.19
C GLU A 35 5.11 -2.70 7.18
N ASN A 36 5.48 -1.99 6.12
CA ASN A 36 5.18 -0.57 5.99
C ASN A 36 3.67 -0.31 5.91
N VAL A 37 2.92 -1.15 5.20
CA VAL A 37 1.46 -1.03 5.08
C VAL A 37 0.77 -1.23 6.43
N GLN A 38 1.35 -2.02 7.31
CA GLN A 38 0.79 -2.28 8.64
C GLN A 38 1.05 -1.15 9.65
N ARG A 39 1.75 -0.09 9.23
CA ARG A 39 1.98 1.07 10.10
C ARG A 39 0.70 1.88 10.27
N ALA A 40 0.46 2.30 11.50
CA ALA A 40 -0.76 3.02 11.86
C ALA A 40 -0.83 4.46 11.31
N ASP A 41 0.30 4.99 10.85
CA ASP A 41 0.43 6.39 10.39
C ASP A 41 0.23 6.57 8.89
N LEU A 42 -0.04 5.50 8.14
CA LEU A 42 -0.32 5.61 6.71
C LEU A 42 -1.69 6.22 6.47
N ASN A 43 -1.76 7.18 5.55
CA ASN A 43 -3.05 7.67 5.09
C ASN A 43 -3.69 6.68 4.10
N PRO A 44 -5.02 6.80 3.82
CA PRO A 44 -5.70 5.85 2.94
C PRO A 44 -5.13 5.77 1.52
N ILE A 45 -4.59 6.86 1.00
CA ILE A 45 -4.00 6.86 -0.34
C ILE A 45 -2.65 6.15 -0.35
N GLU A 46 -1.81 6.38 0.65
CA GLU A 46 -0.53 5.68 0.79
C GLU A 46 -0.75 4.17 0.91
N GLU A 47 -1.74 3.76 1.71
CA GLU A 47 -2.09 2.35 1.86
C GLU A 47 -2.54 1.74 0.53
N ALA A 48 -3.41 2.45 -0.21
CA ALA A 48 -3.89 2.00 -1.50
C ALA A 48 -2.75 1.86 -2.52
N GLN A 49 -1.84 2.81 -2.54
CA GLN A 49 -0.66 2.76 -3.41
C GLN A 49 0.25 1.58 -3.09
N ALA A 50 0.42 1.27 -1.81
CA ALA A 50 1.22 0.13 -1.38
C ALA A 50 0.59 -1.20 -1.83
N PHE A 51 -0.74 -1.33 -1.71
CA PHE A 51 -1.43 -2.52 -2.20
C PHE A 51 -1.29 -2.66 -3.71
N GLN A 52 -1.41 -1.55 -4.44
CA GLN A 52 -1.24 -1.57 -5.89
C GLN A 52 0.17 -2.02 -6.27
N GLN A 53 1.18 -1.54 -5.57
CA GLN A 53 2.57 -1.92 -5.79
C GLN A 53 2.78 -3.42 -5.56
N LEU A 54 2.19 -3.99 -4.50
CA LEU A 54 2.27 -5.42 -4.22
C LEU A 54 1.69 -6.25 -5.37
N ILE A 55 0.62 -5.78 -5.97
CA ILE A 55 0.01 -6.48 -7.11
C ILE A 55 0.86 -6.34 -8.37
N GLN A 56 1.31 -5.13 -8.69
CA GLN A 56 2.01 -4.86 -9.94
C GLN A 56 3.45 -5.35 -9.95
N GLU A 57 4.18 -5.15 -8.88
CA GLU A 57 5.60 -5.51 -8.81
C GLU A 57 5.84 -6.92 -8.29
N PHE A 58 5.05 -7.36 -7.34
CA PHE A 58 5.24 -8.65 -6.67
C PHE A 58 4.21 -9.70 -7.09
N HIS A 59 3.30 -9.36 -7.98
CA HIS A 59 2.30 -10.27 -8.56
C HIS A 59 1.43 -10.99 -7.53
N LEU A 60 1.19 -10.36 -6.39
CA LEU A 60 0.30 -10.90 -5.38
C LEU A 60 -1.16 -10.67 -5.77
N THR A 61 -2.02 -11.62 -5.43
CA THR A 61 -3.45 -11.44 -5.55
C THR A 61 -3.98 -10.63 -4.37
N GLN A 62 -5.17 -10.03 -4.53
CA GLN A 62 -5.81 -9.30 -3.43
C GLN A 62 -6.04 -10.20 -2.22
N GLU A 63 -6.38 -11.47 -2.45
CA GLU A 63 -6.57 -12.44 -1.38
C GLU A 63 -5.27 -12.72 -0.62
N GLU A 64 -4.16 -12.87 -1.33
CA GLU A 64 -2.85 -13.06 -0.72
C GLU A 64 -2.45 -11.86 0.14
N ILE A 65 -2.67 -10.65 -0.36
CA ILE A 65 -2.41 -9.42 0.40
C ILE A 65 -3.27 -9.38 1.66
N ALA A 66 -4.57 -9.66 1.51
CA ALA A 66 -5.51 -9.66 2.64
C ALA A 66 -5.06 -10.60 3.75
N ASN A 67 -4.62 -11.79 3.38
CA ASN A 67 -4.11 -12.79 4.35
C ASN A 67 -2.86 -12.27 5.07
N ARG A 68 -1.95 -11.63 4.35
CA ARG A 68 -0.69 -11.16 4.93
C ARG A 68 -0.84 -9.95 5.83
N VAL A 69 -1.81 -9.07 5.56
CA VAL A 69 -2.06 -7.88 6.38
C VAL A 69 -3.20 -8.08 7.38
N SER A 70 -3.72 -9.28 7.50
CA SER A 70 -4.81 -9.65 8.41
C SER A 70 -6.08 -8.83 8.19
N LYS A 71 -6.40 -8.58 6.92
CA LYS A 71 -7.63 -7.90 6.49
C LYS A 71 -8.40 -8.81 5.54
N ASN A 72 -9.65 -8.47 5.26
CA ASN A 72 -10.42 -9.22 4.28
C ASN A 72 -10.19 -8.66 2.87
N ARG A 73 -10.50 -9.46 1.85
CA ARG A 73 -10.31 -9.07 0.46
C ARG A 73 -11.10 -7.82 0.08
N ALA A 74 -12.32 -7.67 0.62
CA ALA A 74 -13.15 -6.50 0.35
C ALA A 74 -12.48 -5.21 0.79
N THR A 75 -11.77 -5.23 1.92
CA THR A 75 -11.00 -4.07 2.41
C THR A 75 -9.91 -3.67 1.41
N ILE A 76 -9.18 -4.66 0.88
CA ILE A 76 -8.14 -4.40 -0.12
C ILE A 76 -8.73 -3.81 -1.41
N THR A 77 -9.82 -4.40 -1.90
CA THR A 77 -10.51 -3.93 -3.10
C THR A 77 -11.02 -2.51 -2.94
N ASN A 78 -11.66 -2.21 -1.82
CA ASN A 78 -12.17 -0.87 -1.53
C ASN A 78 -11.05 0.16 -1.42
N SER A 79 -9.95 -0.21 -0.78
CA SER A 79 -8.78 0.67 -0.64
C SER A 79 -8.23 1.03 -2.02
N MET A 80 -8.05 0.05 -2.89
CA MET A 80 -7.51 0.28 -4.23
C MET A 80 -8.43 1.12 -5.11
N ARG A 81 -9.73 1.03 -4.92
CA ARG A 81 -10.68 1.84 -5.68
C ARG A 81 -10.50 3.33 -5.43
N LEU A 82 -9.96 3.72 -4.29
CA LEU A 82 -9.69 5.13 -3.98
C LEU A 82 -8.69 5.75 -4.96
N LEU A 83 -7.83 4.96 -5.59
CA LEU A 83 -6.87 5.43 -6.59
C LEU A 83 -7.54 5.82 -7.91
N LYS A 84 -8.82 5.50 -8.11
CA LYS A 84 -9.58 5.89 -9.30
C LYS A 84 -10.19 7.28 -9.16
N LEU A 85 -10.13 7.89 -7.98
CA LEU A 85 -10.63 9.24 -7.76
C LEU A 85 -9.76 10.27 -8.49
N ASP A 86 -10.36 11.44 -8.79
CA ASP A 86 -9.60 12.58 -9.26
C ASP A 86 -8.45 12.88 -8.30
N ILE A 87 -7.29 13.26 -8.84
CA ILE A 87 -6.09 13.46 -8.03
C ILE A 87 -6.31 14.52 -6.93
N ARG A 88 -7.11 15.54 -7.21
CA ARG A 88 -7.43 16.57 -6.22
C ARG A 88 -8.24 15.99 -5.05
N VAL A 89 -9.11 15.04 -5.33
CA VAL A 89 -9.90 14.35 -4.31
C VAL A 89 -9.01 13.40 -3.51
N GLN A 90 -8.08 12.72 -4.17
CA GLN A 90 -7.09 11.90 -3.48
C GLN A 90 -6.26 12.73 -2.49
N ASP A 91 -5.85 13.92 -2.91
CA ASP A 91 -5.09 14.83 -2.04
C ASP A 91 -5.92 15.25 -0.81
N MET A 92 -7.19 15.56 -1.00
CA MET A 92 -8.10 15.88 0.10
C MET A 92 -8.24 14.74 1.09
N LEU A 93 -8.34 13.51 0.58
CA LEU A 93 -8.42 12.32 1.42
C LEU A 93 -7.11 12.10 2.17
N ALA A 94 -5.97 12.24 1.50
CA ALA A 94 -4.66 12.08 2.11
C ALA A 94 -4.42 13.10 3.23
N GLU A 95 -4.91 14.33 3.06
CA GLU A 95 -4.80 15.40 4.05
C GLU A 95 -5.83 15.29 5.18
N GLY A 96 -6.74 14.34 5.10
CA GLY A 96 -7.78 14.15 6.13
C GLY A 96 -8.95 15.12 6.03
N LYS A 97 -9.08 15.85 4.94
CA LYS A 97 -10.18 16.81 4.73
C LYS A 97 -11.51 16.12 4.47
N ILE A 98 -11.48 14.93 3.89
CA ILE A 98 -12.66 14.08 3.70
C ILE A 98 -12.36 12.69 4.26
N SER A 99 -13.40 11.93 4.60
CA SER A 99 -13.26 10.58 5.12
C SER A 99 -13.20 9.56 3.97
N SER A 100 -12.74 8.33 4.29
CA SER A 100 -12.77 7.22 3.34
C SER A 100 -14.20 6.89 2.91
N GLY A 101 -15.18 7.05 3.79
CA GLY A 101 -16.60 6.88 3.46
C GLY A 101 -17.08 7.89 2.42
N HIS A 102 -16.72 9.17 2.59
CA HIS A 102 -17.00 10.21 1.61
C HIS A 102 -16.33 9.90 0.27
N ALA A 103 -15.08 9.50 0.29
CA ALA A 103 -14.33 9.17 -0.92
C ALA A 103 -14.96 8.02 -1.70
N ARG A 104 -15.40 6.96 -0.99
CA ARG A 104 -16.09 5.84 -1.62
C ARG A 104 -17.41 6.24 -2.27
N ALA A 105 -18.15 7.14 -1.64
CA ALA A 105 -19.40 7.67 -2.21
C ALA A 105 -19.12 8.44 -3.50
N LEU A 106 -18.00 9.20 -3.54
CA LEU A 106 -17.61 9.97 -4.72
C LEU A 106 -17.22 9.07 -5.92
N LEU A 107 -16.83 7.84 -5.67
CA LEU A 107 -16.53 6.87 -6.74
C LEU A 107 -17.75 6.58 -7.63
N GLY A 108 -18.95 6.83 -7.17
CA GLY A 108 -20.16 6.72 -7.98
C GLY A 108 -20.28 7.78 -9.05
N LEU A 109 -19.49 8.85 -8.97
CA LEU A 109 -19.45 9.91 -9.98
C LEU A 109 -18.39 9.56 -11.03
N GLU A 110 -18.76 9.56 -12.31
CA GLU A 110 -17.84 9.17 -13.37
C GLU A 110 -16.85 10.27 -13.74
N GLU A 111 -17.25 11.52 -13.60
CA GLU A 111 -16.42 12.66 -13.95
C GLU A 111 -15.58 13.14 -12.77
N GLY A 112 -14.26 13.22 -12.96
CA GLY A 112 -13.34 13.70 -11.94
C GLY A 112 -13.63 15.12 -11.45
N GLU A 113 -14.02 16.02 -12.37
CA GLU A 113 -14.39 17.38 -12.02
C GLU A 113 -15.59 17.42 -11.08
N ARG A 114 -16.58 16.57 -11.32
CA ARG A 114 -17.76 16.49 -10.46
C ARG A 114 -17.43 15.90 -9.10
N GLN A 115 -16.52 14.90 -9.05
CA GLN A 115 -16.00 14.38 -7.80
C GLN A 115 -15.37 15.48 -6.96
N TYR A 116 -14.55 16.31 -7.59
CA TYR A 116 -13.88 17.41 -6.94
C TYR A 116 -14.87 18.46 -6.42
N GLN A 117 -15.85 18.83 -7.24
CA GLN A 117 -16.86 19.82 -6.85
C GLN A 117 -17.66 19.35 -5.63
N VAL A 118 -18.07 18.08 -5.61
CA VAL A 118 -18.80 17.51 -4.48
C VAL A 118 -17.91 17.41 -3.26
N ALA A 119 -16.67 16.97 -3.43
CA ALA A 119 -15.70 16.90 -2.33
C ALA A 119 -15.46 18.27 -1.70
N ALA A 120 -15.36 19.32 -2.50
CA ALA A 120 -15.17 20.68 -2.01
C ALA A 120 -16.35 21.15 -1.16
N LYS A 121 -17.56 20.66 -1.43
CA LYS A 121 -18.75 20.99 -0.62
C LYS A 121 -18.76 20.27 0.72
N ILE A 122 -18.09 19.14 0.84
CA ILE A 122 -18.00 18.38 2.09
C ILE A 122 -17.10 19.07 3.10
N ILE A 123 -16.06 19.71 2.60
CA ILE A 123 -15.14 20.47 3.44
C ILE A 123 -15.85 21.73 3.96
#